data_403f7d22ac93f03a8715c55118ef9688
#
_entry.id   403f7d22ac93f03a8715c55118ef9688
#
_cell.length_a   1.000
_cell.length_b   1.000
_cell.length_c   1.000
_cell.angle_alpha   90.00
_cell.angle_beta   90.00
_cell.angle_gamma   90.00
#
_symmetry.space_group_name_H-M   'P 1'
#
loop_
_entity.id
_entity.type
_entity.pdbx_description
1 polymer ?
#
loop_
_entity_poly.entity_id
_entity_poly.type
_entity_poly.pdbx_seq_one_letter_code
_entity_poly.pdbx_strand_id
1 'polypeptide(L)'
;VIKADQRDRESIWQELDEYVVTKQITEYLRRFFDAYLAGFDRPNDPVIASHMGVWVSGFFGSGKSHFIKILSYLLENMQAIDPELGVKKPALSFFDDAKVTDPMLRADIQRVAQFTADVILFNIDAKADSKSDRDVILQVFLRVFNEKLGFSGDAPHIANMERHLVKQGSYDVFKKVF
;
A
#
# COMPACT_ATOMS: atom_id res chain seq x y z
N VAL A 1 18.14 -2.31 6.21
CA VAL A 1 17.37 -1.49 5.25
C VAL A 1 16.08 -2.22 4.93
N ILE A 2 14.93 -1.65 5.32
CA ILE A 2 13.62 -2.21 5.02
C ILE A 2 13.39 -2.07 3.52
N LYS A 3 13.28 -3.19 2.81
CA LYS A 3 12.94 -3.19 1.39
C LYS A 3 11.43 -2.99 1.27
N ALA A 4 11.02 -1.87 0.68
CA ALA A 4 9.61 -1.50 0.53
C ALA A 4 8.81 -2.50 -0.32
N ASP A 5 9.47 -3.19 -1.24
CA ASP A 5 8.90 -4.15 -2.19
C ASP A 5 8.87 -5.61 -1.69
N GLN A 6 9.50 -5.90 -0.54
CA GLN A 6 9.52 -7.25 0.03
C GLN A 6 8.22 -7.50 0.82
N ARG A 7 7.32 -8.30 0.25
CA ARG A 7 6.01 -8.67 0.80
C ARG A 7 5.88 -10.17 1.04
N ASP A 8 6.95 -10.78 1.57
CA ASP A 8 6.89 -12.16 2.03
C ASP A 8 5.99 -12.27 3.28
N ARG A 9 5.08 -13.24 3.30
CA ARG A 9 4.03 -13.36 4.32
C ARG A 9 4.56 -13.62 5.73
N GLU A 10 5.71 -14.28 5.83
CA GLU A 10 6.39 -14.53 7.10
C GLU A 10 7.05 -13.25 7.63
N SER A 11 7.71 -12.50 6.75
CA SER A 11 8.26 -11.17 7.10
C SER A 11 7.16 -10.19 7.52
N ILE A 12 5.97 -10.25 6.89
CA ILE A 12 4.82 -9.44 7.28
C ILE A 12 4.38 -9.77 8.70
N TRP A 13 4.31 -11.06 9.06
CA TRP A 13 3.96 -11.49 10.42
C TRP A 13 4.88 -10.87 11.45
N GLN A 14 6.19 -11.06 11.29
CA GLN A 14 7.18 -10.53 12.21
C GLN A 14 7.11 -9.01 12.32
N GLU A 15 7.03 -8.30 11.20
CA GLU A 15 6.94 -6.83 11.18
C GLU A 15 5.67 -6.33 11.89
N LEU A 16 4.53 -6.99 11.72
CA LEU A 16 3.29 -6.63 12.39
C LEU A 16 3.31 -6.97 13.88
N ASP A 17 3.88 -8.11 14.25
CA ASP A 17 3.93 -8.57 15.63
C ASP A 17 4.86 -7.68 16.47
N GLU A 18 6.05 -7.39 15.96
CA GLU A 18 7.06 -6.57 16.62
C GLU A 18 6.74 -5.06 16.59
N TYR A 19 5.78 -4.62 15.76
CA TYR A 19 5.48 -3.19 15.63
C TYR A 19 4.88 -2.59 16.88
N VAL A 20 5.57 -1.61 17.47
CA VAL A 20 5.14 -0.91 18.69
C VAL A 20 4.39 0.36 18.36
N VAL A 21 3.15 0.47 18.80
CA VAL A 21 2.31 1.66 18.65
C VAL A 21 2.51 2.61 19.82
N THR A 22 3.41 3.57 19.66
CA THR A 22 3.64 4.64 20.65
C THR A 22 2.52 5.67 20.63
N LYS A 23 2.44 6.55 21.65
CA LYS A 23 1.48 7.66 21.67
C LYS A 23 1.57 8.53 20.41
N GLN A 24 2.79 8.83 19.95
CA GLN A 24 3.00 9.63 18.74
C GLN A 24 2.54 8.90 17.47
N ILE A 25 2.80 7.60 17.38
CA ILE A 25 2.31 6.77 16.27
C ILE A 25 0.78 6.68 16.29
N THR A 26 0.17 6.57 17.46
CA THR A 26 -1.30 6.62 17.61
C THR A 26 -1.87 7.91 17.00
N GLU A 27 -1.28 9.07 17.29
CA GLU A 27 -1.73 10.35 16.72
C GLU A 27 -1.58 10.41 15.19
N TYR A 28 -0.47 9.86 14.65
CA TYR A 28 -0.26 9.81 13.20
C TYR A 28 -1.23 8.86 12.51
N LEU A 29 -1.48 7.69 13.08
CA LEU A 29 -2.46 6.73 12.57
C LEU A 29 -3.87 7.33 12.60
N ARG A 30 -4.27 7.99 13.69
CA ARG A 30 -5.57 8.68 13.75
C ARG A 30 -5.73 9.70 12.65
N ARG A 31 -4.79 10.64 12.52
CA ARG A 31 -4.82 11.65 11.44
C ARG A 31 -4.91 11.02 10.05
N PHE A 32 -4.19 9.93 9.84
CA PHE A 32 -4.22 9.23 8.58
C PHE A 32 -5.60 8.59 8.33
N PHE A 33 -6.11 7.81 9.28
CA PHE A 33 -7.38 7.11 9.11
C PHE A 33 -8.58 8.07 9.09
N ASP A 34 -8.58 9.15 9.86
CA ASP A 34 -9.58 10.21 9.79
C ASP A 34 -9.67 10.79 8.35
N ALA A 35 -8.52 11.14 7.77
CA ALA A 35 -8.47 11.66 6.41
C ALA A 35 -8.85 10.61 5.35
N TYR A 36 -8.38 9.37 5.49
CA TYR A 36 -8.66 8.27 4.59
C TYR A 36 -10.16 7.92 4.58
N LEU A 37 -10.76 7.74 5.75
CA LEU A 37 -12.16 7.40 5.90
C LEU A 37 -13.09 8.55 5.47
N ALA A 38 -12.68 9.80 5.67
CA ALA A 38 -13.44 10.97 5.18
C ALA A 38 -13.64 10.92 3.66
N GLY A 39 -12.69 10.35 2.90
CA GLY A 39 -12.82 10.14 1.46
C GLY A 39 -13.95 9.19 1.07
N PHE A 40 -14.24 8.19 1.91
CA PHE A 40 -15.37 7.28 1.71
C PHE A 40 -16.69 7.86 2.22
N ASP A 41 -16.65 8.59 3.32
CA ASP A 41 -17.86 9.20 3.90
C ASP A 41 -18.43 10.32 3.05
N ARG A 42 -17.55 11.06 2.35
CA ARG A 42 -17.89 12.23 1.56
C ARG A 42 -17.18 12.20 0.19
N PRO A 43 -17.49 11.21 -0.67
CA PRO A 43 -16.76 10.99 -1.92
C PRO A 43 -16.90 12.14 -2.93
N ASN A 44 -17.94 12.95 -2.81
CA ASN A 44 -18.22 14.07 -3.71
C ASN A 44 -17.84 15.45 -3.12
N ASP A 45 -17.16 15.47 -1.98
CA ASP A 45 -16.69 16.72 -1.36
C ASP A 45 -15.39 17.19 -2.07
N PRO A 46 -15.43 18.32 -2.79
CA PRO A 46 -14.25 18.79 -3.52
C PRO A 46 -13.09 19.19 -2.60
N VAL A 47 -13.36 19.55 -1.35
CA VAL A 47 -12.32 19.89 -0.37
C VAL A 47 -11.57 18.63 0.01
N ILE A 48 -12.26 17.52 0.27
CA ILE A 48 -11.63 16.24 0.60
C ILE A 48 -10.85 15.72 -0.62
N ALA A 49 -11.44 15.75 -1.81
CA ALA A 49 -10.78 15.31 -3.04
C ALA A 49 -9.48 16.10 -3.33
N SER A 50 -9.40 17.37 -2.93
CA SER A 50 -8.19 18.18 -3.09
C SER A 50 -7.10 17.92 -2.04
N HIS A 51 -7.41 17.20 -0.95
CA HIS A 51 -6.50 16.91 0.17
C HIS A 51 -6.15 15.42 0.31
N MET A 52 -6.06 14.69 -0.80
CA MET A 52 -5.77 13.24 -0.82
C MET A 52 -4.29 12.91 -0.56
N GLY A 53 -3.39 13.90 -0.64
CA GLY A 53 -1.96 13.69 -0.46
C GLY A 53 -1.55 13.61 1.01
N VAL A 54 -0.74 12.62 1.38
CA VAL A 54 -0.14 12.48 2.71
C VAL A 54 1.37 12.58 2.59
N TRP A 55 1.96 13.49 3.37
CA TRP A 55 3.41 13.68 3.43
C TRP A 55 3.96 13.17 4.76
N VAL A 56 4.85 12.16 4.71
CA VAL A 56 5.53 11.63 5.90
C VAL A 56 6.99 12.08 5.89
N SER A 57 7.36 12.92 6.85
CA SER A 57 8.71 13.47 6.99
C SER A 57 9.33 13.11 8.33
N GLY A 58 10.66 13.20 8.42
CA GLY A 58 11.43 12.95 9.64
C GLY A 58 12.90 12.67 9.33
N PHE A 59 13.73 12.56 10.33
CA PHE A 59 15.16 12.28 10.21
C PHE A 59 15.44 10.90 9.61
N PHE A 60 16.66 10.69 9.11
CA PHE A 60 17.11 9.40 8.68
C PHE A 60 17.04 8.41 9.86
N GLY A 61 16.55 7.19 9.62
CA GLY A 61 16.39 6.17 10.67
C GLY A 61 15.16 6.33 11.58
N SER A 62 14.32 7.36 11.41
CA SER A 62 13.13 7.60 12.25
C SER A 62 11.94 6.65 12.00
N GLY A 63 12.10 5.60 11.18
CA GLY A 63 11.04 4.62 10.95
C GLY A 63 10.00 4.99 9.89
N LYS A 64 10.18 6.07 9.11
CA LYS A 64 9.22 6.54 8.08
C LYS A 64 8.79 5.43 7.10
N SER A 65 9.78 4.76 6.51
CA SER A 65 9.51 3.68 5.55
C SER A 65 8.80 2.50 6.19
N HIS A 66 9.12 2.20 7.44
CA HIS A 66 8.44 1.16 8.21
C HIS A 66 6.98 1.56 8.50
N PHE A 67 6.74 2.79 8.94
CA PHE A 67 5.39 3.31 9.15
C PHE A 67 4.52 3.21 7.88
N ILE A 68 5.06 3.65 6.72
CA ILE A 68 4.34 3.55 5.43
C ILE A 68 4.08 2.09 5.07
N LYS A 69 5.03 1.20 5.33
CA LYS A 69 4.91 -0.23 5.07
C LYS A 69 3.83 -0.87 5.94
N ILE A 70 3.78 -0.55 7.23
CA ILE A 70 2.71 -0.99 8.14
C ILE A 70 1.35 -0.47 7.69
N LEU A 71 1.25 0.82 7.30
CA LEU A 71 0.02 1.36 6.71
C LEU A 71 -0.43 0.56 5.48
N SER A 72 0.50 0.18 4.60
CA SER A 72 0.18 -0.62 3.42
C SER A 72 -0.43 -1.98 3.78
N TYR A 73 0.08 -2.63 4.82
CA TYR A 73 -0.45 -3.91 5.29
C TYR A 73 -1.86 -3.78 5.87
N LEU A 74 -2.11 -2.70 6.61
CA LEU A 74 -3.42 -2.43 7.19
C LEU A 74 -4.46 -2.12 6.10
N LEU A 75 -4.12 -1.28 5.12
CA LEU A 75 -5.04 -0.89 4.05
C LEU A 75 -5.44 -2.06 3.15
N GLU A 76 -4.50 -2.93 2.79
CA GLU A 76 -4.80 -4.15 2.02
C GLU A 76 -5.32 -5.30 2.91
N ASN A 77 -5.31 -5.13 4.23
CA ASN A 77 -5.61 -6.19 5.21
C ASN A 77 -4.88 -7.51 4.88
N MET A 78 -3.58 -7.39 4.63
CA MET A 78 -2.77 -8.50 4.13
C MET A 78 -2.79 -9.70 5.08
N GLN A 79 -2.79 -10.90 4.51
CA GLN A 79 -2.67 -12.13 5.28
C GLN A 79 -1.20 -12.38 5.64
N ALA A 80 -0.89 -12.33 6.91
CA ALA A 80 0.39 -12.75 7.47
C ALA A 80 0.36 -14.25 7.82
N ILE A 81 1.52 -14.91 7.79
CA ILE A 81 1.66 -16.31 8.15
C ILE A 81 2.69 -16.42 9.27
N ASP A 82 2.30 -17.04 10.37
CA ASP A 82 3.19 -17.37 11.47
C ASP A 82 4.30 -18.32 10.96
N PRO A 83 5.58 -17.94 11.05
CA PRO A 83 6.67 -18.75 10.54
C PRO A 83 6.87 -20.07 11.31
N GLU A 84 6.41 -20.18 12.57
CA GLU A 84 6.57 -21.37 13.39
C GLU A 84 5.34 -22.28 13.31
N LEU A 85 4.14 -21.70 13.35
CA LEU A 85 2.88 -22.45 13.47
C LEU A 85 2.12 -22.55 12.15
N GLY A 86 2.51 -21.79 11.12
CA GLY A 86 1.81 -21.72 9.84
C GLY A 86 0.39 -21.11 9.91
N VAL A 87 0.05 -20.50 11.05
CA VAL A 87 -1.27 -19.88 11.27
C VAL A 87 -1.37 -18.61 10.44
N LYS A 88 -2.52 -18.44 9.76
CA LYS A 88 -2.82 -17.23 8.98
C LYS A 88 -3.60 -16.24 9.82
N LYS A 89 -3.18 -14.97 9.81
CA LYS A 89 -3.81 -13.88 10.53
C LYS A 89 -3.86 -12.62 9.67
N PRO A 90 -5.02 -11.94 9.53
CA PRO A 90 -5.09 -10.70 8.78
C PRO A 90 -4.39 -9.56 9.52
N ALA A 91 -3.78 -8.63 8.79
CA ALA A 91 -2.96 -7.54 9.35
C ALA A 91 -3.71 -6.70 10.39
N LEU A 92 -4.98 -6.41 10.16
CA LEU A 92 -5.79 -5.61 11.08
C LEU A 92 -5.96 -6.28 12.45
N SER A 93 -5.92 -7.59 12.53
CA SER A 93 -6.09 -8.32 13.80
C SER A 93 -4.87 -8.29 14.72
N PHE A 94 -3.73 -7.79 14.26
CA PHE A 94 -2.56 -7.51 15.11
C PHE A 94 -2.71 -6.21 15.91
N PHE A 95 -3.67 -5.35 15.52
CA PHE A 95 -3.92 -4.06 16.15
C PHE A 95 -5.11 -4.16 17.11
N ASP A 96 -5.01 -5.08 18.04
CA ASP A 96 -5.96 -5.33 19.13
C ASP A 96 -5.84 -4.30 20.28
N ASP A 97 -6.58 -4.51 21.37
CA ASP A 97 -6.60 -3.64 22.55
C ASP A 97 -5.28 -3.65 23.34
N ALA A 98 -4.49 -4.68 23.22
CA ALA A 98 -3.16 -4.75 23.82
C ALA A 98 -2.15 -3.83 23.09
N LYS A 99 -2.23 -3.78 21.75
CA LYS A 99 -1.32 -2.98 20.92
C LYS A 99 -1.81 -1.54 20.73
N VAL A 100 -3.12 -1.34 20.58
CA VAL A 100 -3.76 -0.04 20.36
C VAL A 100 -4.70 0.26 21.52
N THR A 101 -4.26 1.05 22.46
CA THR A 101 -5.05 1.41 23.65
C THR A 101 -6.16 2.43 23.35
N ASP A 102 -6.05 3.20 22.26
CA ASP A 102 -7.05 4.16 21.82
C ASP A 102 -8.25 3.44 21.16
N PRO A 103 -9.46 3.47 21.79
CA PRO A 103 -10.62 2.78 21.24
C PRO A 103 -11.15 3.40 19.95
N MET A 104 -10.96 4.71 19.74
CA MET A 104 -11.38 5.37 18.50
C MET A 104 -10.52 4.92 17.34
N LEU A 105 -9.18 4.89 17.52
CA LEU A 105 -8.27 4.37 16.50
C LEU A 105 -8.58 2.90 16.17
N ARG A 106 -8.91 2.07 17.17
CA ARG A 106 -9.31 0.67 16.88
C ARG A 106 -10.58 0.59 16.04
N ALA A 107 -11.57 1.43 16.33
CA ALA A 107 -12.79 1.49 15.55
C ALA A 107 -12.51 1.91 14.09
N ASP A 108 -11.62 2.88 13.87
CA ASP A 108 -11.22 3.33 12.54
C ASP A 108 -10.48 2.22 11.77
N ILE A 109 -9.54 1.53 12.42
CA ILE A 109 -8.84 0.38 11.84
C ILE A 109 -9.82 -0.74 11.45
N GLN A 110 -10.79 -1.07 12.30
CA GLN A 110 -11.81 -2.07 11.99
C GLN A 110 -12.72 -1.62 10.85
N ARG A 111 -13.01 -0.33 10.76
CA ARG A 111 -13.82 0.23 9.69
C ARG A 111 -13.11 0.14 8.34
N VAL A 112 -11.79 0.31 8.30
CA VAL A 112 -10.98 0.14 7.07
C VAL A 112 -11.14 -1.25 6.49
N ALA A 113 -11.35 -2.29 7.31
CA ALA A 113 -11.59 -3.66 6.84
C ALA A 113 -12.84 -3.81 5.96
N GLN A 114 -13.77 -2.84 5.97
CA GLN A 114 -14.97 -2.84 5.14
C GLN A 114 -14.70 -2.38 3.70
N PHE A 115 -13.52 -1.80 3.46
CA PHE A 115 -13.12 -1.31 2.15
C PHE A 115 -12.02 -2.18 1.58
N THR A 116 -12.02 -2.35 0.26
CA THR A 116 -10.92 -2.99 -0.47
C THR A 116 -9.99 -1.92 -1.01
N ALA A 117 -8.70 -2.04 -0.73
CA ALA A 117 -7.67 -1.15 -1.26
C ALA A 117 -6.56 -1.97 -1.92
N ASP A 118 -6.10 -1.53 -3.08
CA ASP A 118 -4.88 -1.98 -3.71
C ASP A 118 -3.76 -0.98 -3.39
N VAL A 119 -2.73 -1.44 -2.69
CA VAL A 119 -1.58 -0.58 -2.35
C VAL A 119 -0.42 -0.85 -3.29
N ILE A 120 0.17 0.22 -3.81
CA ILE A 120 1.39 0.19 -4.60
C ILE A 120 2.49 0.87 -3.77
N LEU A 121 3.45 0.09 -3.30
CA LEU A 121 4.58 0.56 -2.52
C LEU A 121 5.87 0.36 -3.31
N PHE A 122 6.61 1.43 -3.58
CA PHE A 122 7.85 1.40 -4.34
C PHE A 122 8.85 2.46 -3.88
N ASN A 123 10.13 2.23 -4.17
CA ASN A 123 11.17 3.24 -4.00
C ASN A 123 11.44 3.89 -5.36
N ILE A 124 11.28 5.22 -5.41
CA ILE A 124 11.44 5.99 -6.64
C ILE A 124 12.88 5.91 -7.19
N ASP A 125 13.89 5.92 -6.31
CA ASP A 125 15.30 5.85 -6.70
C ASP A 125 15.66 4.51 -7.35
N ALA A 126 14.97 3.43 -6.95
CA ALA A 126 15.20 2.09 -7.48
C ALA A 126 14.51 1.83 -8.84
N LYS A 127 13.54 2.67 -9.19
CA LYS A 127 12.71 2.51 -10.40
C LYS A 127 12.94 3.61 -11.45
N ALA A 128 13.65 4.68 -11.10
CA ALA A 128 13.98 5.76 -12.02
C ALA A 128 15.20 5.39 -12.88
N ASP A 129 15.04 5.42 -14.19
CA ASP A 129 16.17 5.36 -15.10
C ASP A 129 16.93 6.70 -15.05
N SER A 130 18.27 6.64 -15.19
CA SER A 130 19.20 7.76 -14.96
C SER A 130 19.11 8.93 -15.95
N LYS A 131 18.04 9.05 -16.72
CA LYS A 131 17.78 10.17 -17.63
C LYS A 131 16.91 11.19 -16.92
N SER A 132 17.47 12.38 -16.67
CA SER A 132 16.81 13.52 -16.06
C SER A 132 15.76 14.13 -17.01
N ASP A 133 14.60 13.52 -17.09
CA ASP A 133 13.47 14.08 -17.82
C ASP A 133 12.39 14.55 -16.83
N ARG A 134 11.65 15.62 -17.17
CA ARG A 134 10.59 16.17 -16.31
C ARG A 134 9.51 15.15 -15.97
N ASP A 135 9.36 14.13 -16.81
CA ASP A 135 8.31 13.13 -16.71
C ASP A 135 8.75 11.83 -15.99
N VAL A 136 9.96 11.79 -15.43
CA VAL A 136 10.49 10.56 -14.76
C VAL A 136 9.54 10.05 -13.68
N ILE A 137 9.00 10.94 -12.85
CA ILE A 137 8.06 10.56 -11.78
C ILE A 137 6.80 9.92 -12.37
N LEU A 138 6.24 10.53 -13.42
CA LEU A 138 5.05 10.00 -14.09
C LEU A 138 5.34 8.65 -14.75
N GLN A 139 6.50 8.50 -15.38
CA GLN A 139 6.92 7.24 -16.01
C GLN A 139 7.06 6.13 -14.97
N VAL A 140 7.69 6.43 -13.81
CA VAL A 140 7.81 5.47 -12.72
C VAL A 140 6.43 5.06 -12.19
N PHE A 141 5.52 6.02 -12.01
CA PHE A 141 4.15 5.72 -11.60
C PHE A 141 3.44 4.79 -12.59
N LEU A 142 3.48 5.12 -13.88
CA LEU A 142 2.86 4.31 -14.93
C LEU A 142 3.47 2.91 -15.00
N ARG A 143 4.79 2.81 -14.87
CA ARG A 143 5.51 1.54 -14.83
C ARG A 143 5.00 0.66 -13.69
N VAL A 144 5.06 1.16 -12.47
CA VAL A 144 4.69 0.40 -11.27
C VAL A 144 3.19 0.05 -11.27
N PHE A 145 2.35 0.94 -11.76
CA PHE A 145 0.92 0.70 -11.92
C PHE A 145 0.65 -0.41 -12.96
N ASN A 146 1.34 -0.39 -14.11
CA ASN A 146 1.23 -1.46 -15.10
C ASN A 146 1.70 -2.80 -14.54
N GLU A 147 2.88 -2.83 -13.87
CA GLU A 147 3.42 -4.03 -13.22
C GLU A 147 2.42 -4.62 -12.19
N LYS A 148 1.79 -3.77 -11.36
CA LYS A 148 0.78 -4.20 -10.37
C LYS A 148 -0.44 -4.84 -11.04
N LEU A 149 -0.85 -4.33 -12.20
CA LEU A 149 -1.96 -4.88 -12.99
C LEU A 149 -1.57 -6.11 -13.83
N GLY A 150 -0.30 -6.51 -13.80
CA GLY A 150 0.21 -7.64 -14.57
C GLY A 150 0.46 -7.33 -16.05
N PHE A 151 0.64 -6.04 -16.38
CA PHE A 151 0.98 -5.55 -17.71
C PHE A 151 2.46 -5.14 -17.81
N SER A 152 2.94 -4.91 -19.04
CA SER A 152 4.30 -4.45 -19.28
C SER A 152 4.56 -3.11 -18.58
N GLY A 153 5.56 -3.07 -17.68
CA GLY A 153 5.99 -1.85 -17.00
C GLY A 153 6.88 -0.97 -17.87
N ASP A 154 7.81 -1.59 -18.62
CA ASP A 154 8.85 -0.88 -19.35
C ASP A 154 8.39 -0.33 -20.70
N ALA A 155 7.30 -0.85 -21.27
CA ALA A 155 6.78 -0.50 -22.57
C ALA A 155 5.31 -0.05 -22.49
N PRO A 156 5.03 1.26 -22.29
CA PRO A 156 3.66 1.77 -22.14
C PRO A 156 2.72 1.46 -23.32
N HIS A 157 3.27 1.38 -24.54
CA HIS A 157 2.50 1.00 -25.73
C HIS A 157 2.08 -0.47 -25.70
N ILE A 158 2.93 -1.37 -25.18
CA ILE A 158 2.60 -2.78 -24.97
C ILE A 158 1.52 -2.89 -23.88
N ALA A 159 1.67 -2.20 -22.75
CA ALA A 159 0.67 -2.19 -21.71
C ALA A 159 -0.71 -1.71 -22.20
N ASN A 160 -0.74 -0.74 -23.12
CA ASN A 160 -1.99 -0.30 -23.72
C ASN A 160 -2.62 -1.36 -24.63
N MET A 161 -1.81 -2.09 -25.41
CA MET A 161 -2.26 -3.23 -26.21
C MET A 161 -2.82 -4.33 -25.29
N GLU A 162 -2.11 -4.68 -24.21
CA GLU A 162 -2.52 -5.69 -23.25
C GLU A 162 -3.88 -5.34 -22.62
N ARG A 163 -4.08 -4.06 -22.19
CA ARG A 163 -5.39 -3.58 -21.69
C ARG A 163 -6.50 -3.72 -22.74
N HIS A 164 -6.18 -3.46 -24.01
CA HIS A 164 -7.15 -3.62 -25.10
C HIS A 164 -7.55 -5.08 -25.26
N LEU A 165 -6.58 -6.00 -25.22
CA LEU A 165 -6.82 -7.45 -25.27
C LEU A 165 -7.65 -7.94 -24.08
N VAL A 166 -7.40 -7.42 -22.87
CA VAL A 166 -8.22 -7.72 -21.69
C VAL A 166 -9.68 -7.29 -21.91
N LYS A 167 -9.90 -6.07 -22.42
CA LYS A 167 -11.26 -5.57 -22.74
C LYS A 167 -11.98 -6.43 -23.76
N GLN A 168 -11.25 -7.03 -24.69
CA GLN A 168 -11.79 -7.95 -25.71
C GLN A 168 -11.93 -9.39 -25.23
N GLY A 169 -11.48 -9.74 -24.00
CA GLY A 169 -11.48 -11.11 -23.50
C GLY A 169 -10.48 -12.05 -24.18
N SER A 170 -9.52 -11.52 -24.95
CA SER A 170 -8.55 -12.29 -25.72
C SER A 170 -7.14 -12.35 -25.10
N TYR A 171 -6.93 -11.69 -23.97
CA TYR A 171 -5.61 -11.58 -23.35
C TYR A 171 -5.03 -12.93 -22.88
N ASP A 172 -5.87 -13.80 -22.31
CA ASP A 172 -5.43 -15.13 -21.85
C ASP A 172 -5.02 -16.04 -23.01
N VAL A 173 -5.69 -15.91 -24.15
CA VAL A 173 -5.34 -16.63 -25.38
C VAL A 173 -4.00 -16.11 -25.90
N PHE A 174 -3.83 -14.79 -25.94
CA PHE A 174 -2.57 -14.14 -26.32
C PHE A 174 -1.40 -14.66 -25.48
N LYS A 175 -1.51 -14.67 -24.15
CA LYS A 175 -0.45 -15.17 -23.24
C LYS A 175 -0.06 -16.62 -23.44
N LYS A 176 -0.96 -17.45 -23.99
CA LYS A 176 -0.66 -18.86 -24.22
C LYS A 176 0.08 -19.11 -25.54
N VAL A 177 0.03 -18.14 -26.45
CA VAL A 177 0.64 -18.25 -27.79
C VAL A 177 2.03 -17.61 -27.83
N PHE A 178 2.26 -16.62 -26.98
CA PHE A 178 3.52 -15.87 -26.84
C PHE A 178 4.13 -16.05 -25.46
#